data_eab5baefc09300245c6c49a22ffc0d4c
#
_entry.id   eab5baefc09300245c6c49a22ffc0d4c
#
_cell.length_a   1.000
_cell.length_b   1.000
_cell.length_c   1.000
_cell.angle_alpha   90.00
_cell.angle_beta   90.00
_cell.angle_gamma   90.00
#
_symmetry.space_group_name_H-M   'P 1'
#
loop_
_entity.id
_entity.type
_entity.pdbx_description
1 polymer ?
#
loop_
_entity_poly.entity_id
_entity_poly.type
_entity_poly.pdbx_seq_one_letter_code
_entity_poly.pdbx_strand_id
1 'polypeptide(L)'
;MIREHSTSHKGAHFATADGKGRFYYFPWTPVKEVESPDYPLSLSTVREVGHYSVRTMTGNCRLLVDLADEPGYIQMNPDDCQSLDIADGNLVRVISRRGQTITRCQVSDRVSQGATYMTYQWWIGACNELTISALDPKSSTPEYKYCACRVEKIDDQKQAETDVKAQYAAIRSRMGIQSEGGLSHV
;
A
#
# COMPACT_ATOMS: atom_id res chain seq x y z
N MET A 1 -20.50 19.73 -10.14
CA MET A 1 -21.76 20.06 -9.43
C MET A 1 -22.17 18.81 -8.66
N ILE A 2 -21.77 18.73 -7.40
CA ILE A 2 -22.20 17.65 -6.50
C ILE A 2 -23.67 17.97 -6.19
N ARG A 3 -24.56 17.14 -6.70
CA ARG A 3 -25.98 17.35 -6.44
C ARG A 3 -26.24 17.19 -4.95
N GLU A 4 -27.00 18.10 -4.36
CA GLU A 4 -27.46 18.13 -2.95
C GLU A 4 -28.15 16.84 -2.49
N HIS A 5 -28.33 15.88 -3.38
CA HIS A 5 -28.99 14.58 -3.08
C HIS A 5 -28.24 13.70 -2.09
N SER A 6 -26.96 13.95 -1.86
CA SER A 6 -26.18 13.16 -0.87
C SER A 6 -26.45 13.58 0.58
N THR A 7 -26.99 14.79 0.79
CA THR A 7 -27.25 15.33 2.14
C THR A 7 -28.68 15.11 2.63
N SER A 8 -29.58 14.68 1.74
CA SER A 8 -30.99 14.45 2.07
C SER A 8 -31.23 13.13 2.83
N HIS A 9 -30.18 12.32 3.05
CA HIS A 9 -30.29 11.05 3.79
C HIS A 9 -30.34 11.24 5.31
N LYS A 10 -31.07 12.22 5.77
CA LYS A 10 -31.45 12.32 7.19
C LYS A 10 -32.47 11.23 7.55
N GLY A 11 -32.31 10.02 7.01
CA GLY A 11 -33.01 8.82 7.40
C GLY A 11 -34.41 8.61 6.81
N ALA A 12 -34.99 9.60 6.10
CA ALA A 12 -36.38 9.52 5.67
C ALA A 12 -36.58 9.02 4.23
N HIS A 13 -35.66 9.33 3.28
CA HIS A 13 -35.82 8.98 1.86
C HIS A 13 -34.49 8.66 1.20
N PHE A 14 -34.50 7.67 0.32
CA PHE A 14 -33.38 7.33 -0.55
C PHE A 14 -33.58 7.94 -1.95
N ALA A 15 -32.51 8.15 -2.70
CA ALA A 15 -32.54 8.66 -4.07
C ALA A 15 -32.98 7.56 -5.07
N THR A 16 -34.11 6.94 -4.80
CA THR A 16 -34.78 5.91 -5.63
C THR A 16 -36.15 6.41 -6.03
N ALA A 17 -36.75 5.86 -7.07
CA ALA A 17 -38.05 6.31 -7.57
C ALA A 17 -39.18 6.22 -6.53
N ASP A 18 -39.09 5.26 -5.61
CA ASP A 18 -40.06 5.02 -4.54
C ASP A 18 -39.59 5.53 -3.16
N GLY A 19 -38.43 6.21 -3.11
CA GLY A 19 -37.85 6.75 -1.87
C GLY A 19 -37.36 5.70 -0.88
N LYS A 20 -37.30 4.41 -1.25
CA LYS A 20 -36.91 3.30 -0.37
C LYS A 20 -35.50 2.82 -0.66
N GLY A 21 -34.77 2.45 0.39
CA GLY A 21 -33.51 1.74 0.27
C GLY A 21 -33.71 0.37 -0.37
N ARG A 22 -32.75 -0.08 -1.18
CA ARG A 22 -32.77 -1.38 -1.82
C ARG A 22 -31.57 -2.20 -1.38
N PHE A 23 -31.82 -3.41 -0.93
CA PHE A 23 -30.82 -4.39 -0.62
C PHE A 23 -30.61 -5.29 -1.85
N TYR A 24 -29.33 -5.46 -2.23
CA TYR A 24 -28.94 -6.38 -3.29
C TYR A 24 -28.14 -7.51 -2.68
N TYR A 25 -28.51 -8.74 -2.98
CA TYR A 25 -27.71 -9.89 -2.64
C TYR A 25 -26.63 -10.11 -3.69
N PHE A 26 -25.39 -10.18 -3.23
CA PHE A 26 -24.25 -10.58 -4.04
C PHE A 26 -23.64 -11.82 -3.41
N PRO A 27 -23.60 -12.96 -4.11
CA PRO A 27 -22.89 -14.13 -3.60
C PRO A 27 -21.42 -13.78 -3.41
N TRP A 28 -20.86 -14.26 -2.31
CA TRP A 28 -19.41 -14.15 -2.11
C TRP A 28 -18.68 -14.97 -3.19
N THR A 29 -17.64 -14.40 -3.75
CA THR A 29 -16.72 -15.09 -4.67
C THR A 29 -15.30 -15.01 -4.11
N PRO A 30 -14.52 -16.09 -4.19
CA PRO A 30 -13.14 -16.06 -3.72
C PRO A 30 -12.29 -15.07 -4.52
N VAL A 31 -11.24 -14.56 -3.88
CA VAL A 31 -10.20 -13.74 -4.52
C VAL A 31 -9.55 -14.51 -5.67
N LYS A 32 -9.03 -13.79 -6.65
CA LYS A 32 -8.46 -14.41 -7.86
C LYS A 32 -7.08 -15.02 -7.64
N GLU A 33 -6.38 -14.60 -6.60
CA GLU A 33 -5.07 -15.12 -6.23
C GLU A 33 -5.05 -15.45 -4.73
N VAL A 34 -4.57 -16.65 -4.41
CA VAL A 34 -4.39 -17.10 -3.04
C VAL A 34 -2.92 -17.41 -2.78
N GLU A 35 -2.57 -17.54 -1.52
CA GLU A 35 -1.25 -17.94 -1.06
C GLU A 35 -0.84 -19.31 -1.63
N SER A 36 0.45 -19.52 -1.74
CA SER A 36 1.07 -20.77 -2.21
C SER A 36 2.42 -20.95 -1.52
N PRO A 37 3.05 -22.13 -1.60
CA PRO A 37 4.38 -22.34 -1.01
C PRO A 37 5.42 -21.32 -1.47
N ASP A 38 5.37 -20.84 -2.71
CA ASP A 38 6.29 -19.83 -3.25
C ASP A 38 5.95 -18.40 -2.81
N TYR A 39 4.69 -18.14 -2.45
CA TYR A 39 4.17 -16.85 -2.02
C TYR A 39 3.24 -17.06 -0.82
N PRO A 40 3.83 -17.28 0.38
CA PRO A 40 3.08 -17.79 1.52
C PRO A 40 2.28 -16.73 2.29
N LEU A 41 2.48 -15.45 1.97
CA LEU A 41 1.85 -14.34 2.70
C LEU A 41 0.79 -13.66 1.84
N SER A 42 -0.33 -13.28 2.48
CA SER A 42 -1.30 -12.39 1.86
C SER A 42 -0.83 -10.93 1.98
N LEU A 43 -0.96 -10.18 0.91
CA LEU A 43 -0.65 -8.76 0.86
C LEU A 43 -1.91 -7.93 0.62
N SER A 44 -2.18 -6.99 1.52
CA SER A 44 -3.23 -5.99 1.34
C SER A 44 -2.65 -4.59 1.26
N THR A 45 -3.10 -3.80 0.28
CA THR A 45 -2.66 -2.41 0.16
C THR A 45 -3.43 -1.52 1.11
N VAL A 46 -2.73 -0.66 1.86
CA VAL A 46 -3.31 0.23 2.86
C VAL A 46 -2.87 1.67 2.65
N ARG A 47 -3.61 2.59 3.26
CA ARG A 47 -3.25 4.01 3.31
C ARG A 47 -2.52 4.32 4.61
N GLU A 48 -1.65 5.30 4.53
CA GLU A 48 -1.03 5.92 5.70
C GLU A 48 -1.78 7.20 6.08
N VAL A 49 -1.86 7.48 7.39
CA VAL A 49 -2.64 8.59 7.92
C VAL A 49 -2.08 9.95 7.50
N GLY A 50 -0.76 10.09 7.44
CA GLY A 50 -0.10 11.36 7.11
C GLY A 50 -0.26 11.80 5.65
N HIS A 51 -0.58 10.88 4.75
CA HIS A 51 -0.62 11.17 3.32
C HIS A 51 -1.94 10.84 2.66
N TYR A 52 -2.37 11.72 1.75
CA TYR A 52 -3.58 11.52 0.96
C TYR A 52 -3.24 10.96 -0.44
N SER A 53 -3.88 9.84 -0.77
CA SER A 53 -3.75 9.16 -2.07
C SER A 53 -2.28 8.94 -2.45
N VAL A 54 -1.82 9.46 -3.59
CA VAL A 54 -0.46 9.34 -4.12
C VAL A 54 0.44 10.52 -3.75
N ARG A 55 0.15 11.22 -2.67
CA ARG A 55 0.91 12.34 -2.11
C ARG A 55 1.02 13.60 -2.97
N THR A 56 0.24 13.74 -4.04
CA THR A 56 0.31 14.93 -4.90
C THR A 56 0.15 16.26 -4.14
N MET A 57 -0.68 16.28 -3.11
CA MET A 57 -0.86 17.45 -2.24
C MET A 57 -0.01 17.35 -0.98
N THR A 58 -0.13 16.26 -0.24
CA THR A 58 0.50 16.09 1.08
C THR A 58 2.01 15.90 1.00
N GLY A 59 2.55 15.41 -0.11
CA GLY A 59 3.99 15.34 -0.38
C GLY A 59 4.67 16.71 -0.56
N ASN A 60 3.90 17.80 -0.67
CA ASN A 60 4.40 19.17 -0.65
C ASN A 60 4.28 19.84 0.74
N CYS A 61 3.74 19.13 1.71
CA CYS A 61 3.65 19.61 3.10
C CYS A 61 4.80 19.00 3.91
N ARG A 62 5.79 19.82 4.25
CA ARG A 62 6.99 19.38 4.95
C ARG A 62 6.69 18.61 6.24
N LEU A 63 5.74 19.07 7.05
CA LEU A 63 5.37 18.41 8.30
C LEU A 63 4.85 16.97 8.07
N LEU A 64 4.14 16.74 6.97
CA LEU A 64 3.63 15.41 6.64
C LEU A 64 4.73 14.51 6.05
N VAL A 65 5.65 15.09 5.29
CA VAL A 65 6.84 14.37 4.78
C VAL A 65 7.75 13.96 5.91
N ASP A 66 7.95 14.85 6.90
CA ASP A 66 8.76 14.55 8.09
C ASP A 66 8.16 13.43 8.96
N LEU A 67 6.84 13.18 8.85
CA LEU A 67 6.16 12.08 9.55
C LEU A 67 6.29 10.74 8.84
N ALA A 68 6.34 10.75 7.52
CA ALA A 68 6.40 9.54 6.72
C ALA A 68 6.96 9.82 5.33
N ASP A 69 8.00 9.11 4.94
CA ASP A 69 8.67 9.24 3.64
C ASP A 69 9.05 7.88 3.05
N GLU A 70 9.68 7.91 1.86
CA GLU A 70 10.14 6.74 1.11
C GLU A 70 11.05 5.80 1.96
N PRO A 71 10.93 4.52 1.79
CA PRO A 71 10.07 3.78 0.85
C PRO A 71 8.72 3.35 1.43
N GLY A 72 8.24 3.99 2.49
CA GLY A 72 7.06 3.56 3.23
C GLY A 72 7.30 2.28 4.03
N TYR A 73 6.23 1.55 4.34
CA TYR A 73 6.37 0.35 5.16
C TYR A 73 5.44 -0.79 4.75
N ILE A 74 5.83 -2.00 5.18
CA ILE A 74 5.00 -3.20 5.24
C ILE A 74 4.86 -3.63 6.69
N GLN A 75 3.64 -3.78 7.19
CA GLN A 75 3.38 -4.33 8.51
C GLN A 75 3.35 -5.85 8.44
N MET A 76 4.04 -6.50 9.38
CA MET A 76 4.15 -7.94 9.48
C MET A 76 4.00 -8.41 10.91
N ASN A 77 3.47 -9.63 11.07
CA ASN A 77 3.35 -10.27 12.38
C ASN A 77 4.74 -10.60 12.97
N PRO A 78 4.93 -10.49 14.30
CA PRO A 78 6.19 -10.81 14.94
C PRO A 78 6.71 -12.23 14.65
N ASP A 79 5.84 -13.25 14.62
CA ASP A 79 6.23 -14.64 14.36
C ASP A 79 6.72 -14.83 12.92
N ASP A 80 6.06 -14.16 11.95
CA ASP A 80 6.49 -14.16 10.55
C ASP A 80 7.86 -13.50 10.42
N CYS A 81 8.05 -12.34 11.07
CA CYS A 81 9.32 -11.62 11.07
C CYS A 81 10.45 -12.47 11.71
N GLN A 82 10.16 -13.14 12.83
CA GLN A 82 11.12 -14.02 13.49
C GLN A 82 11.53 -15.20 12.58
N SER A 83 10.57 -15.81 11.89
CA SER A 83 10.83 -16.94 10.98
C SER A 83 11.71 -16.55 9.78
N LEU A 84 11.67 -15.28 9.37
CA LEU A 84 12.42 -14.71 8.26
C LEU A 84 13.71 -13.98 8.71
N ASP A 85 14.00 -13.98 10.02
CA ASP A 85 15.12 -13.21 10.62
C ASP A 85 15.10 -11.72 10.22
N ILE A 86 13.92 -11.11 10.27
CA ILE A 86 13.68 -9.71 9.95
C ILE A 86 13.40 -8.94 11.25
N ALA A 87 14.13 -7.85 11.48
CA ALA A 87 13.91 -6.96 12.59
C ALA A 87 13.01 -5.77 12.19
N ASP A 88 12.38 -5.15 13.21
CA ASP A 88 11.64 -3.92 13.02
C ASP A 88 12.54 -2.82 12.42
N GLY A 89 12.02 -2.10 11.43
CA GLY A 89 12.78 -1.07 10.72
C GLY A 89 13.69 -1.58 9.59
N ASN A 90 13.92 -2.88 9.45
CA ASN A 90 14.74 -3.39 8.33
C ASN A 90 14.10 -3.09 6.98
N LEU A 91 14.92 -2.74 6.00
CA LEU A 91 14.51 -2.79 4.60
C LEU A 91 14.37 -4.26 4.18
N VAL A 92 13.27 -4.56 3.51
CA VAL A 92 12.93 -5.89 3.02
C VAL A 92 12.53 -5.83 1.56
N ARG A 93 12.71 -6.95 0.86
CA ARG A 93 12.20 -7.11 -0.50
C ARG A 93 10.88 -7.83 -0.45
N VAL A 94 9.85 -7.22 -1.03
CA VAL A 94 8.53 -7.82 -1.20
C VAL A 94 8.37 -8.25 -2.64
N ILE A 95 8.00 -9.50 -2.86
CA ILE A 95 7.97 -10.12 -4.19
C ILE A 95 6.62 -10.76 -4.41
N SER A 96 6.03 -10.50 -5.56
CA SER A 96 4.84 -11.18 -6.06
C SER A 96 5.11 -11.82 -7.42
N ARG A 97 4.12 -12.47 -8.00
CA ARG A 97 4.21 -13.03 -9.37
C ARG A 97 4.43 -11.97 -10.46
N ARG A 98 4.25 -10.69 -10.16
CA ARG A 98 4.32 -9.57 -11.13
C ARG A 98 5.60 -8.77 -11.03
N GLY A 99 6.22 -8.75 -9.87
CA GLY A 99 7.43 -7.96 -9.67
C GLY A 99 7.89 -7.97 -8.22
N GLN A 100 8.79 -7.06 -7.93
CA GLN A 100 9.34 -6.88 -6.60
C GLN A 100 9.54 -5.40 -6.28
N THR A 101 9.48 -5.07 -5.00
CA THR A 101 9.77 -3.73 -4.51
C THR A 101 10.49 -3.80 -3.16
N ILE A 102 11.08 -2.69 -2.74
CA ILE A 102 11.75 -2.57 -1.44
C ILE A 102 10.92 -1.63 -0.56
N THR A 103 10.72 -2.03 0.69
CA THR A 103 10.03 -1.23 1.69
C THR A 103 10.58 -1.53 3.09
N ARG A 104 10.17 -0.75 4.08
CA ARG A 104 10.59 -0.93 5.46
C ARG A 104 9.65 -1.87 6.21
N CYS A 105 10.18 -2.85 6.91
CA CYS A 105 9.37 -3.70 7.77
C CYS A 105 8.96 -2.94 9.04
N GLN A 106 7.69 -3.00 9.38
CA GLN A 106 7.13 -2.57 10.65
C GLN A 106 6.52 -3.79 11.34
N VAL A 107 7.15 -4.23 12.42
CA VAL A 107 6.66 -5.37 13.20
C VAL A 107 5.46 -4.94 14.04
N SER A 108 4.35 -5.69 13.94
CA SER A 108 3.12 -5.34 14.65
C SER A 108 2.31 -6.57 15.02
N ASP A 109 1.93 -6.67 16.29
CA ASP A 109 1.02 -7.68 16.85
C ASP A 109 -0.45 -7.48 16.41
N ARG A 110 -0.74 -6.36 15.78
CA ARG A 110 -2.07 -6.07 15.18
C ARG A 110 -2.30 -6.80 13.86
N VAL A 111 -1.24 -7.38 13.30
CA VAL A 111 -1.30 -8.11 12.04
C VAL A 111 -1.35 -9.61 12.36
N SER A 112 -2.30 -10.32 11.77
CA SER A 112 -2.38 -11.77 11.92
C SER A 112 -1.22 -12.45 11.20
N GLN A 113 -0.76 -13.59 11.73
CA GLN A 113 0.25 -14.40 11.08
C GLN A 113 -0.18 -14.78 9.66
N GLY A 114 0.74 -14.71 8.70
CA GLY A 114 0.49 -14.95 7.29
C GLY A 114 -0.13 -13.77 6.53
N ALA A 115 -0.55 -12.68 7.22
CA ALA A 115 -1.07 -11.49 6.59
C ALA A 115 -0.05 -10.35 6.62
N THR A 116 -0.07 -9.50 5.58
CA THR A 116 0.76 -8.29 5.52
C THR A 116 -0.03 -7.10 5.00
N TYR A 117 0.31 -5.91 5.47
CA TYR A 117 -0.30 -4.65 5.03
C TYR A 117 0.78 -3.69 4.57
N MET A 118 0.73 -3.28 3.30
CA MET A 118 1.74 -2.41 2.72
C MET A 118 1.15 -1.09 2.23
N THR A 119 1.81 0.01 2.56
CA THR A 119 1.42 1.34 2.10
C THR A 119 1.73 1.52 0.62
N TYR A 120 0.85 2.19 -0.15
CA TYR A 120 0.92 2.16 -1.63
C TYR A 120 1.34 3.48 -2.29
N GLN A 121 1.47 4.56 -1.53
CA GLN A 121 1.66 5.91 -2.07
C GLN A 121 3.10 6.28 -2.45
N TRP A 122 4.02 5.34 -2.42
CA TRP A 122 5.45 5.55 -2.54
C TRP A 122 5.97 5.32 -3.96
N TRP A 123 7.07 5.99 -4.32
CA TRP A 123 7.73 5.78 -5.61
C TRP A 123 8.70 4.60 -5.57
N ILE A 124 9.41 4.41 -4.45
CA ILE A 124 10.33 3.29 -4.27
C ILE A 124 9.58 2.06 -3.76
N GLY A 125 8.81 2.20 -2.68
CA GLY A 125 7.96 1.14 -2.15
C GLY A 125 6.63 1.00 -2.91
N ALA A 126 6.66 0.96 -4.23
CA ALA A 126 5.48 0.99 -5.10
C ALA A 126 4.64 -0.31 -4.99
N CYS A 127 3.86 -0.43 -3.92
CA CYS A 127 3.05 -1.62 -3.62
C CYS A 127 2.15 -2.07 -4.77
N ASN A 128 1.65 -1.13 -5.59
CA ASN A 128 0.78 -1.46 -6.72
C ASN A 128 1.50 -2.20 -7.86
N GLU A 129 2.83 -2.21 -7.89
CA GLU A 129 3.62 -3.08 -8.79
C GLU A 129 3.45 -4.58 -8.47
N LEU A 130 2.99 -4.88 -7.25
CA LEU A 130 2.82 -6.24 -6.76
C LEU A 130 1.41 -6.78 -6.96
N THR A 131 0.42 -5.92 -7.16
CA THR A 131 -1.00 -6.27 -7.16
C THR A 131 -1.44 -6.94 -8.45
N ILE A 132 -2.56 -7.66 -8.41
CA ILE A 132 -3.06 -8.41 -9.56
C ILE A 132 -3.84 -7.52 -10.52
N SER A 133 -3.91 -7.96 -11.79
CA SER A 133 -4.64 -7.28 -12.86
C SER A 133 -6.07 -7.80 -13.07
N ALA A 134 -6.62 -8.54 -12.10
CA ALA A 134 -8.00 -9.01 -12.16
C ALA A 134 -8.96 -7.83 -12.04
N LEU A 135 -9.83 -7.66 -13.03
CA LEU A 135 -10.79 -6.57 -13.09
C LEU A 135 -12.21 -7.07 -12.80
N ASP A 136 -12.96 -6.25 -12.08
CA ASP A 136 -14.42 -6.43 -12.00
C ASP A 136 -15.04 -6.23 -13.39
N PRO A 137 -15.88 -7.16 -13.88
CA PRO A 137 -16.37 -7.12 -15.25
C PRO A 137 -17.33 -5.95 -15.54
N LYS A 138 -17.88 -5.31 -14.51
CA LYS A 138 -18.83 -4.19 -14.68
C LYS A 138 -18.16 -2.83 -14.47
N SER A 139 -17.36 -2.71 -13.42
CA SER A 139 -16.74 -1.44 -13.03
C SER A 139 -15.32 -1.27 -13.56
N SER A 140 -14.71 -2.34 -14.08
CA SER A 140 -13.28 -2.40 -14.43
C SER A 140 -12.35 -2.03 -13.25
N THR A 141 -12.84 -2.17 -12.02
CA THR A 141 -12.03 -1.92 -10.82
C THR A 141 -11.08 -3.09 -10.59
N PRO A 142 -9.78 -2.85 -10.45
CA PRO A 142 -8.82 -3.92 -10.18
C PRO A 142 -8.92 -4.43 -8.73
N GLU A 143 -8.64 -5.71 -8.55
CA GLU A 143 -8.56 -6.36 -7.23
C GLU A 143 -7.21 -6.04 -6.56
N TYR A 144 -6.94 -4.77 -6.31
CA TYR A 144 -5.65 -4.29 -5.80
C TYR A 144 -5.53 -4.35 -4.26
N LYS A 145 -6.55 -4.89 -3.57
CA LYS A 145 -6.55 -5.01 -2.11
C LYS A 145 -6.08 -6.37 -1.61
N TYR A 146 -5.84 -7.30 -2.51
CA TYR A 146 -5.40 -8.64 -2.15
C TYR A 146 -4.52 -9.26 -3.24
N CYS A 147 -3.36 -9.77 -2.85
CA CYS A 147 -2.53 -10.64 -3.66
C CYS A 147 -1.64 -11.49 -2.76
N ALA A 148 -1.02 -12.53 -3.32
CA ALA A 148 -0.04 -13.34 -2.62
C ALA A 148 1.38 -12.78 -2.82
N CYS A 149 2.18 -12.79 -1.76
CA CYS A 149 3.57 -12.36 -1.81
C CYS A 149 4.49 -13.24 -0.95
N ARG A 150 5.78 -13.04 -1.12
CA ARG A 150 6.82 -13.43 -0.16
C ARG A 150 7.66 -12.22 0.21
N VAL A 151 8.21 -12.25 1.41
CA VAL A 151 9.11 -11.21 1.92
C VAL A 151 10.48 -11.83 2.14
N GLU A 152 11.51 -11.16 1.68
CA GLU A 152 12.89 -11.58 1.82
C GLU A 152 13.67 -10.53 2.60
N LYS A 153 14.48 -11.02 3.55
CA LYS A 153 15.47 -10.19 4.23
C LYS A 153 16.50 -9.64 3.24
N ILE A 154 16.93 -8.42 3.46
CA ILE A 154 18.09 -7.82 2.80
C ILE A 154 19.24 -7.84 3.80
N ASP A 155 20.33 -8.53 3.49
CA ASP A 155 21.44 -8.71 4.44
C ASP A 155 22.22 -7.41 4.65
N ASP A 156 22.57 -6.71 3.58
CA ASP A 156 23.28 -5.44 3.67
C ASP A 156 22.29 -4.26 3.74
N GLN A 157 21.85 -3.97 4.95
CA GLN A 157 20.92 -2.87 5.23
C GLN A 157 21.51 -1.49 4.86
N LYS A 158 22.81 -1.30 5.09
CA LYS A 158 23.48 -0.01 4.78
C LYS A 158 23.54 0.26 3.29
N GLN A 159 23.85 -0.76 2.53
CA GLN A 159 23.83 -0.65 1.07
C GLN A 159 22.41 -0.43 0.57
N ALA A 160 21.44 -1.16 1.09
CA ALA A 160 20.02 -0.98 0.74
C ALA A 160 19.51 0.44 1.01
N GLU A 161 19.85 1.03 2.16
CA GLU A 161 19.52 2.43 2.46
C GLU A 161 20.15 3.40 1.47
N THR A 162 21.42 3.16 1.11
CA THR A 162 22.12 3.98 0.12
C THR A 162 21.43 3.87 -1.25
N ASP A 163 21.06 2.68 -1.66
CA ASP A 163 20.41 2.42 -2.94
C ASP A 163 19.01 3.06 -3.01
N VAL A 164 18.21 2.97 -1.95
CA VAL A 164 16.90 3.63 -1.85
C VAL A 164 17.05 5.15 -2.02
N LYS A 165 17.99 5.77 -1.29
CA LYS A 165 18.26 7.20 -1.41
C LYS A 165 18.71 7.60 -2.81
N ALA A 166 19.61 6.82 -3.43
CA ALA A 166 20.08 7.07 -4.77
C ALA A 166 18.97 6.95 -5.83
N GLN A 167 18.13 5.92 -5.72
CA GLN A 167 16.98 5.73 -6.61
C GLN A 167 15.98 6.89 -6.48
N TYR A 168 15.66 7.30 -5.26
CA TYR A 168 14.77 8.43 -5.01
C TYR A 168 15.32 9.74 -5.60
N ALA A 169 16.60 10.03 -5.39
CA ALA A 169 17.26 11.18 -5.97
C ALA A 169 17.24 11.14 -7.51
N ALA A 170 17.47 9.97 -8.12
CA ALA A 170 17.43 9.79 -9.57
C ALA A 170 16.01 10.02 -10.13
N ILE A 171 14.96 9.54 -9.45
CA ILE A 171 13.57 9.80 -9.84
C ILE A 171 13.26 11.30 -9.80
N ARG A 172 13.62 11.99 -8.70
CA ARG A 172 13.42 13.43 -8.55
C ARG A 172 14.13 14.23 -9.63
N SER A 173 15.40 13.92 -9.89
CA SER A 173 16.17 14.58 -10.94
C SER A 173 15.52 14.40 -12.32
N ARG A 174 15.10 13.18 -12.65
CA ARG A 174 14.41 12.90 -13.92
C ARG A 174 13.09 13.64 -14.09
N MET A 175 12.41 13.90 -12.98
CA MET A 175 11.15 14.68 -12.96
C MET A 175 11.37 16.18 -12.88
N GLY A 176 12.62 16.68 -12.86
CA GLY A 176 12.95 18.09 -12.74
C GLY A 176 12.66 18.70 -11.37
N ILE A 177 12.53 17.87 -10.33
CA ILE A 177 12.25 18.31 -8.95
C ILE A 177 13.58 18.65 -8.29
N GLN A 178 13.89 19.95 -8.23
CA GLN A 178 15.15 20.45 -7.66
C GLN A 178 15.03 20.88 -6.19
N SER A 179 13.82 20.98 -5.64
CA SER A 179 13.63 21.44 -4.26
C SER A 179 14.13 20.39 -3.26
N GLU A 180 14.76 20.87 -2.20
CA GLU A 180 15.11 20.10 -0.99
C GLU A 180 13.83 19.74 -0.22
N GLY A 181 13.04 18.82 -0.72
CA GLY A 181 11.89 18.25 -0.04
C GLY A 181 12.04 16.74 0.07
N GLY A 182 11.59 16.15 1.12
CA GLY A 182 11.75 14.73 1.39
C GLY A 182 13.11 14.38 1.98
N LEU A 183 13.63 13.19 1.76
CA LEU A 183 14.83 12.56 2.36
C LEU A 183 16.11 13.43 2.50
N SER A 184 16.11 14.70 2.11
CA SER A 184 17.25 15.61 2.26
C SER A 184 17.54 15.99 3.71
N HIS A 185 16.73 15.56 4.67
CA HIS A 185 16.84 15.90 6.08
C HIS A 185 16.95 14.69 7.03
N VAL A 186 17.23 13.50 6.49
CA VAL A 186 17.50 12.30 7.29
C VAL A 186 18.96 11.90 7.19
#